data_60d5df325b42fe041429508797b5c930
#
_entry.id   60d5df325b42fe041429508797b5c930
#
_cell.length_a   1.000
_cell.length_b   1.000
_cell.length_c   1.000
_cell.angle_alpha   90.00
_cell.angle_beta   90.00
_cell.angle_gamma   90.00
#
_symmetry.space_group_name_H-M   'P 1'
#
loop_
_entity.id
_entity.type
_entity.pdbx_description
1 polymer ?
#
loop_
_entity_poly.entity_id
_entity_poly.type
_entity_poly.pdbx_seq_one_letter_code
_entity_poly.pdbx_strand_id
1 'polypeptide(L)'
;MNEQDLVNALKKATKNGIPSSTGFVHGIDVRNPEHLIFENPIEQLSYELMGGVNMKQLDRLRVTLKVSRFPLLSPIHVYRNTVDLYSDSQIKRYIREAAEKLELGTTDLTHTIYTLVDGVEKYRMERRKEQLLPQRPPRIELSPQAKTKAKKLLKNPELLTELSSLLTSAGLVNEENNGLLLFLIFLTRQFEHPLHALVHGSSGSGKTNLLKTVINCIPDEQKHITTALTENVLFYPPYKDFWSHKVLMLEDLDGSMNALYTLREFMSNGHIVKYTTEMDTVSGEHKQKKLEAKGPVCIVGATTKDKVYEDNSNRSYLIHVNESYKHQQDVMMYQNKNAAGLIDKRQIEEVQTLLKNAQRLLEPLEIRNPFQPELMLPQVVFKPLRTNQHYIALIKAVTYLHQFQLDVQQDERGRYIETKLDHIEWANRLCRESLLRKSDQLSGVQRVFFERLKAYLKTQGITEKNNKGFYSKEVRAYFRLHTQTLKRSMNTLENLGLITRIGENRKLSFEYKVDVWDDYQLIESGVDLLDGRLKELREKYPNA
;
A
#
# COMPACT_ATOMS: atom_id res chain seq x y z
N MET A 1 -27.98 37.70 -21.76
CA MET A 1 -27.64 36.26 -21.94
C MET A 1 -28.75 35.70 -22.81
N ASN A 2 -28.43 35.26 -24.03
CA ASN A 2 -29.43 34.78 -25.01
C ASN A 2 -30.02 33.44 -24.54
N GLU A 3 -31.32 33.21 -24.87
CA GLU A 3 -32.05 31.95 -24.59
C GLU A 3 -31.26 30.69 -24.99
N GLN A 4 -30.47 30.80 -26.08
CA GLN A 4 -29.59 29.75 -26.58
C GLN A 4 -28.42 29.40 -25.63
N ASP A 5 -27.90 30.42 -24.93
CA ASP A 5 -26.81 30.23 -23.96
C ASP A 5 -27.31 29.57 -22.67
N LEU A 6 -28.55 29.82 -22.27
CA LEU A 6 -29.21 29.19 -21.13
C LEU A 6 -29.56 27.71 -21.42
N VAL A 7 -30.07 27.43 -22.62
CA VAL A 7 -30.36 26.05 -23.10
C VAL A 7 -29.07 25.24 -23.24
N ASN A 8 -27.99 25.86 -23.68
CA ASN A 8 -26.68 25.18 -23.77
C ASN A 8 -26.04 24.95 -22.39
N ALA A 9 -26.24 25.86 -21.45
CA ALA A 9 -25.81 25.67 -20.06
C ALA A 9 -26.61 24.55 -19.36
N LEU A 10 -27.91 24.48 -19.57
CA LEU A 10 -28.76 23.38 -19.08
C LEU A 10 -28.45 22.05 -19.75
N LYS A 11 -28.22 22.00 -21.07
CA LYS A 11 -27.77 20.80 -21.78
C LYS A 11 -26.37 20.34 -21.38
N LYS A 12 -25.47 21.26 -20.98
CA LYS A 12 -24.15 20.94 -20.44
C LYS A 12 -24.22 20.38 -19.02
N ALA A 13 -25.14 20.89 -18.19
CA ALA A 13 -25.38 20.39 -16.84
C ALA A 13 -26.00 18.98 -16.84
N THR A 14 -26.84 18.65 -17.83
CA THR A 14 -27.48 17.32 -17.94
C THR A 14 -26.61 16.25 -18.59
N LYS A 15 -25.54 16.61 -19.32
CA LYS A 15 -24.65 15.64 -20.02
C LYS A 15 -23.44 15.16 -19.24
N ASN A 16 -23.04 15.87 -18.21
CA ASN A 16 -21.93 15.46 -17.35
C ASN A 16 -22.48 15.00 -16.02
N GLY A 17 -22.44 13.72 -15.74
CA GLY A 17 -22.58 13.17 -14.39
C GLY A 17 -21.48 13.78 -13.51
N ILE A 18 -21.76 14.92 -12.88
CA ILE A 18 -20.84 15.63 -12.00
C ILE A 18 -20.80 14.87 -10.66
N PRO A 19 -19.61 14.58 -10.11
CA PRO A 19 -19.51 13.94 -8.80
C PRO A 19 -20.19 14.79 -7.72
N SER A 20 -20.71 14.15 -6.70
CA SER A 20 -21.50 14.64 -5.57
C SER A 20 -20.89 15.78 -4.72
N SER A 21 -19.84 16.44 -5.18
CA SER A 21 -19.20 17.59 -4.49
C SER A 21 -19.94 18.94 -4.66
N THR A 22 -20.94 19.03 -5.56
CA THR A 22 -21.64 20.29 -5.85
C THR A 22 -22.99 20.44 -5.17
N GLY A 23 -23.48 19.41 -4.47
CA GLY A 23 -24.78 19.45 -3.80
C GLY A 23 -25.99 19.36 -4.73
N PHE A 24 -25.79 19.11 -6.04
CA PHE A 24 -26.84 18.93 -7.04
C PHE A 24 -26.72 17.59 -7.75
N VAL A 25 -27.83 16.86 -7.85
CA VAL A 25 -27.91 15.58 -8.58
C VAL A 25 -29.10 15.67 -9.54
N HIS A 26 -28.88 15.51 -10.84
CA HIS A 26 -29.91 15.58 -11.89
C HIS A 26 -30.79 16.84 -11.79
N GLY A 27 -30.22 17.99 -11.44
CA GLY A 27 -30.96 19.26 -11.28
C GLY A 27 -31.66 19.44 -9.92
N ILE A 28 -31.58 18.45 -9.03
CA ILE A 28 -32.17 18.49 -7.69
C ILE A 28 -31.08 18.90 -6.69
N ASP A 29 -31.34 19.88 -5.85
CA ASP A 29 -30.53 20.22 -4.70
C ASP A 29 -30.70 19.14 -3.61
N VAL A 30 -29.63 18.42 -3.34
CA VAL A 30 -29.60 17.26 -2.41
C VAL A 30 -28.74 17.54 -1.18
N ARG A 31 -28.36 18.78 -0.93
CA ARG A 31 -27.55 19.19 0.25
C ARG A 31 -28.22 18.80 1.56
N ASN A 32 -29.55 18.87 1.60
CA ASN A 32 -30.33 18.34 2.72
C ASN A 32 -31.12 17.10 2.28
N PRO A 33 -30.73 15.87 2.69
CA PRO A 33 -31.43 14.64 2.29
C PRO A 33 -32.90 14.54 2.72
N GLU A 34 -33.29 15.29 3.75
CA GLU A 34 -34.68 15.34 4.23
C GLU A 34 -35.53 16.42 3.53
N HIS A 35 -34.89 17.28 2.75
CA HIS A 35 -35.55 18.38 2.06
C HIS A 35 -34.87 18.61 0.70
N LEU A 36 -35.37 17.95 -0.34
CA LEU A 36 -34.85 18.06 -1.70
C LEU A 36 -35.59 19.19 -2.42
N ILE A 37 -34.85 19.99 -3.20
CA ILE A 37 -35.41 21.13 -3.93
C ILE A 37 -35.08 21.01 -5.40
N PHE A 38 -36.08 21.17 -6.25
CA PHE A 38 -35.96 21.26 -7.69
C PHE A 38 -36.58 22.58 -8.16
N GLU A 39 -35.80 23.43 -8.80
CA GLU A 39 -36.25 24.71 -9.32
C GLU A 39 -36.32 24.66 -10.85
N ASN A 40 -37.46 25.04 -11.41
CA ASN A 40 -37.63 25.26 -12.84
C ASN A 40 -37.72 26.79 -13.11
N PRO A 41 -36.59 27.45 -13.48
CA PRO A 41 -36.54 28.89 -13.70
C PRO A 41 -37.38 29.34 -14.91
N ILE A 42 -37.64 28.45 -15.89
CA ILE A 42 -38.41 28.75 -17.10
C ILE A 42 -39.88 28.93 -16.73
N GLU A 43 -40.39 28.04 -15.91
CA GLU A 43 -41.79 28.05 -15.45
C GLU A 43 -41.97 28.87 -14.18
N GLN A 44 -40.89 29.38 -13.59
CA GLN A 44 -40.86 30.09 -12.30
C GLN A 44 -41.51 29.29 -11.16
N LEU A 45 -41.22 27.98 -11.13
CA LEU A 45 -41.75 27.03 -10.15
C LEU A 45 -40.64 26.43 -9.31
N SER A 46 -40.89 26.28 -8.02
CA SER A 46 -40.06 25.54 -7.09
C SER A 46 -40.83 24.33 -6.56
N TYR A 47 -40.19 23.17 -6.63
CA TYR A 47 -40.70 21.89 -6.14
C TYR A 47 -39.86 21.44 -4.94
N GLU A 48 -40.48 21.22 -3.81
CA GLU A 48 -39.85 20.81 -2.58
C GLU A 48 -40.37 19.44 -2.15
N LEU A 49 -39.47 18.45 -2.02
CA LEU A 49 -39.77 17.14 -1.46
C LEU A 49 -39.44 17.16 0.03
N MET A 50 -40.44 17.09 0.87
CA MET A 50 -40.33 17.18 2.32
C MET A 50 -40.34 15.77 2.95
N GLY A 51 -39.46 15.55 3.92
CA GLY A 51 -39.30 14.27 4.62
C GLY A 51 -38.41 13.25 3.89
N GLY A 52 -37.69 13.71 2.87
CA GLY A 52 -36.72 12.90 2.12
C GLY A 52 -37.36 11.82 1.26
N VAL A 53 -36.53 10.88 0.77
CA VAL A 53 -36.92 9.77 -0.09
C VAL A 53 -36.71 8.46 0.63
N ASN A 54 -37.75 7.62 0.71
CA ASN A 54 -37.65 6.29 1.33
C ASN A 54 -36.75 5.36 0.49
N MET A 55 -35.63 4.89 1.07
CA MET A 55 -34.63 4.04 0.41
C MET A 55 -34.91 2.54 0.54
N LYS A 56 -35.88 2.12 1.38
CA LYS A 56 -36.16 0.71 1.68
C LYS A 56 -37.24 0.10 0.80
N GLN A 57 -38.30 0.84 0.51
CA GLN A 57 -39.44 0.33 -0.28
C GLN A 57 -39.30 0.79 -1.73
N LEU A 58 -38.89 -0.10 -2.63
CA LEU A 58 -38.64 0.24 -4.03
C LEU A 58 -39.89 0.22 -4.92
N ASP A 59 -40.94 -0.42 -4.48
CA ASP A 59 -42.24 -0.52 -5.16
C ASP A 59 -43.09 0.74 -5.01
N ARG A 60 -42.68 1.67 -4.19
CA ARG A 60 -43.38 2.94 -3.90
C ARG A 60 -42.37 4.08 -3.78
N LEU A 61 -42.81 5.27 -4.24
CA LEU A 61 -42.06 6.53 -4.09
C LEU A 61 -42.99 7.60 -3.50
N ARG A 62 -43.44 7.35 -2.27
CA ARG A 62 -44.33 8.24 -1.55
C ARG A 62 -43.58 9.39 -0.92
N VAL A 63 -43.91 10.61 -1.33
CA VAL A 63 -43.26 11.86 -0.86
C VAL A 63 -44.31 12.91 -0.53
N THR A 64 -43.99 13.85 0.33
CA THR A 64 -44.77 15.07 0.47
C THR A 64 -44.18 16.12 -0.48
N LEU A 65 -44.89 16.35 -1.58
CA LEU A 65 -44.47 17.30 -2.61
C LEU A 65 -45.16 18.66 -2.38
N LYS A 66 -44.37 19.70 -2.31
CA LYS A 66 -44.82 21.09 -2.29
C LYS A 66 -44.39 21.75 -3.59
N VAL A 67 -45.30 22.42 -4.27
CA VAL A 67 -45.01 23.27 -5.42
C VAL A 67 -45.44 24.70 -5.14
N SER A 68 -44.58 25.65 -5.52
CA SER A 68 -44.81 27.09 -5.30
C SER A 68 -44.25 27.90 -6.46
N ARG A 69 -44.88 29.06 -6.74
CA ARG A 69 -44.33 30.05 -7.69
C ARG A 69 -43.11 30.74 -7.12
N PHE A 70 -42.12 31.00 -7.96
CA PHE A 70 -40.85 31.63 -7.62
C PHE A 70 -40.68 32.94 -8.46
N PRO A 71 -40.31 34.08 -7.89
CA PRO A 71 -40.18 34.35 -6.43
C PRO A 71 -41.56 34.32 -5.75
N LEU A 72 -41.59 33.99 -4.46
CA LEU A 72 -42.81 33.83 -3.66
C LEU A 72 -43.53 35.17 -3.54
N LEU A 73 -44.47 35.41 -4.46
CA LEU A 73 -45.22 36.70 -4.51
C LEU A 73 -46.42 36.72 -3.54
N SER A 74 -46.90 35.54 -3.12
CA SER A 74 -48.00 35.39 -2.18
C SER A 74 -48.06 33.99 -1.59
N PRO A 75 -48.37 33.78 -0.31
CA PRO A 75 -48.57 32.48 0.31
C PRO A 75 -49.79 31.71 -0.26
N ILE A 76 -50.63 32.34 -1.08
CA ILE A 76 -51.80 31.72 -1.70
C ILE A 76 -51.39 30.80 -2.85
N HIS A 77 -50.31 31.06 -3.57
CA HIS A 77 -49.81 30.28 -4.69
C HIS A 77 -48.85 29.13 -4.26
N VAL A 78 -49.29 28.34 -3.31
CA VAL A 78 -48.58 27.16 -2.82
C VAL A 78 -49.52 25.99 -2.72
N TYR A 79 -49.16 24.86 -3.34
CA TYR A 79 -49.89 23.61 -3.19
C TYR A 79 -48.99 22.56 -2.57
N ARG A 80 -49.52 21.79 -1.60
CA ARG A 80 -48.78 20.75 -0.90
C ARG A 80 -49.69 19.52 -0.70
N ASN A 81 -49.22 18.36 -1.09
CA ASN A 81 -49.91 17.12 -0.81
C ASN A 81 -48.93 15.95 -0.79
N THR A 82 -49.36 14.83 -0.19
CA THR A 82 -48.58 13.57 -0.22
C THR A 82 -49.00 12.80 -1.46
N VAL A 83 -48.02 12.41 -2.26
CA VAL A 83 -48.22 11.72 -3.53
C VAL A 83 -47.24 10.54 -3.64
N ASP A 84 -47.71 9.42 -4.18
CA ASP A 84 -46.84 8.34 -4.61
C ASP A 84 -46.45 8.58 -6.09
N LEU A 85 -45.17 8.92 -6.28
CA LEU A 85 -44.64 9.27 -7.59
C LEU A 85 -44.55 8.08 -8.57
N TYR A 86 -44.82 6.86 -8.09
CA TYR A 86 -44.98 5.68 -8.95
C TYR A 86 -46.43 5.38 -9.32
N SER A 87 -47.38 6.15 -8.78
CA SER A 87 -48.80 6.02 -9.11
C SER A 87 -49.24 7.11 -10.09
N ASP A 88 -49.39 6.75 -11.38
CA ASP A 88 -49.81 7.68 -12.42
C ASP A 88 -51.16 8.36 -12.10
N SER A 89 -52.11 7.64 -11.49
CA SER A 89 -53.38 8.21 -11.05
C SER A 89 -53.23 9.28 -9.98
N GLN A 90 -52.30 9.10 -9.00
CA GLN A 90 -52.02 10.08 -7.96
C GLN A 90 -51.27 11.28 -8.52
N ILE A 91 -50.33 11.06 -9.45
CA ILE A 91 -49.62 12.15 -10.14
C ILE A 91 -50.62 13.01 -10.93
N LYS A 92 -51.48 12.42 -11.74
CA LYS A 92 -52.48 13.16 -12.52
C LYS A 92 -53.45 13.93 -11.64
N ARG A 93 -53.86 13.36 -10.52
CA ARG A 93 -54.67 14.05 -9.52
C ARG A 93 -53.92 15.22 -8.90
N TYR A 94 -52.67 15.03 -8.48
CA TYR A 94 -51.82 16.09 -7.90
C TYR A 94 -51.63 17.24 -8.89
N ILE A 95 -51.33 16.97 -10.16
CA ILE A 95 -51.17 17.97 -11.21
C ILE A 95 -52.43 18.80 -11.38
N ARG A 96 -53.61 18.19 -11.41
CA ARG A 96 -54.89 18.90 -11.55
C ARG A 96 -55.14 19.85 -10.36
N GLU A 97 -55.00 19.35 -9.16
CA GLU A 97 -55.21 20.13 -7.93
C GLU A 97 -54.16 21.27 -7.76
N ALA A 98 -52.90 21.00 -8.15
CA ALA A 98 -51.85 22.02 -8.16
C ALA A 98 -52.07 23.09 -9.23
N ALA A 99 -52.47 22.68 -10.44
CA ALA A 99 -52.78 23.58 -11.56
C ALA A 99 -53.89 24.58 -11.18
N GLU A 100 -54.99 24.07 -10.60
CA GLU A 100 -56.11 24.89 -10.12
C GLU A 100 -55.64 25.87 -9.03
N LYS A 101 -54.87 25.41 -8.03
CA LYS A 101 -54.40 26.23 -6.90
C LYS A 101 -53.39 27.29 -7.30
N LEU A 102 -52.57 27.00 -8.30
CA LEU A 102 -51.48 27.91 -8.76
C LEU A 102 -51.89 28.74 -9.96
N GLU A 103 -53.12 28.57 -10.47
CA GLU A 103 -53.66 29.24 -11.67
C GLU A 103 -52.75 29.01 -12.91
N LEU A 104 -52.35 27.77 -13.14
CA LEU A 104 -51.44 27.35 -14.21
C LEU A 104 -52.07 26.34 -15.15
N GLY A 105 -51.48 26.19 -16.34
CA GLY A 105 -51.79 25.10 -17.25
C GLY A 105 -51.32 23.72 -16.73
N THR A 106 -52.12 22.67 -16.97
CA THR A 106 -51.74 21.32 -16.56
C THR A 106 -50.56 20.75 -17.37
N THR A 107 -50.34 21.27 -18.58
CA THR A 107 -49.27 20.78 -19.49
C THR A 107 -47.89 21.08 -18.93
N ASP A 108 -47.67 22.31 -18.41
CA ASP A 108 -46.39 22.77 -17.89
C ASP A 108 -46.00 21.93 -16.66
N LEU A 109 -46.94 21.83 -15.69
CA LEU A 109 -46.74 20.99 -14.50
C LEU A 109 -46.52 19.51 -14.83
N THR A 110 -47.13 18.99 -15.86
CA THR A 110 -47.00 17.58 -16.25
C THR A 110 -45.54 17.29 -16.64
N HIS A 111 -44.96 18.06 -17.56
CA HIS A 111 -43.60 17.82 -18.04
C HIS A 111 -42.59 17.91 -16.91
N THR A 112 -42.71 18.94 -16.07
CA THR A 112 -41.77 19.18 -14.97
C THR A 112 -41.87 18.13 -13.86
N ILE A 113 -43.10 17.69 -13.50
CA ILE A 113 -43.26 16.64 -12.48
C ILE A 113 -42.71 15.29 -12.97
N TYR A 114 -42.92 14.89 -14.22
CA TYR A 114 -42.29 13.65 -14.71
C TYR A 114 -40.77 13.75 -14.80
N THR A 115 -40.20 14.91 -15.15
CA THR A 115 -38.74 15.14 -15.08
C THR A 115 -38.22 15.04 -13.65
N LEU A 116 -38.96 15.58 -12.68
CA LEU A 116 -38.65 15.46 -11.26
C LEU A 116 -38.69 14.00 -10.80
N VAL A 117 -39.70 13.22 -11.21
CA VAL A 117 -39.81 11.77 -10.89
C VAL A 117 -38.58 11.03 -11.35
N ASP A 118 -38.17 11.21 -12.62
CA ASP A 118 -36.96 10.59 -13.18
C ASP A 118 -35.69 10.99 -12.41
N GLY A 119 -35.57 12.27 -12.01
CA GLY A 119 -34.44 12.78 -11.23
C GLY A 119 -34.38 12.17 -9.83
N VAL A 120 -35.53 12.09 -9.15
CA VAL A 120 -35.65 11.51 -7.80
C VAL A 120 -35.40 10.01 -7.82
N GLU A 121 -35.84 9.30 -8.86
CA GLU A 121 -35.57 7.87 -9.02
C GLU A 121 -34.08 7.60 -9.20
N LYS A 122 -33.40 8.35 -10.06
CA LYS A 122 -31.95 8.25 -10.24
C LYS A 122 -31.19 8.55 -8.95
N TYR A 123 -31.55 9.63 -8.26
CA TYR A 123 -31.00 9.96 -6.95
C TYR A 123 -31.18 8.81 -5.95
N ARG A 124 -32.38 8.24 -5.86
CA ARG A 124 -32.69 7.11 -5.00
C ARG A 124 -31.82 5.90 -5.30
N MET A 125 -31.64 5.56 -6.58
CA MET A 125 -30.80 4.43 -7.01
C MET A 125 -29.32 4.65 -6.72
N GLU A 126 -28.81 5.85 -6.93
CA GLU A 126 -27.43 6.21 -6.60
C GLU A 126 -27.18 6.16 -5.09
N ARG A 127 -28.03 6.76 -4.28
CA ARG A 127 -27.93 6.72 -2.81
C ARG A 127 -28.03 5.31 -2.26
N ARG A 128 -28.87 4.48 -2.84
CA ARG A 128 -28.97 3.08 -2.45
C ARG A 128 -27.70 2.31 -2.78
N LYS A 129 -27.10 2.53 -3.94
CA LYS A 129 -25.79 1.96 -4.28
C LYS A 129 -24.71 2.38 -3.27
N GLU A 130 -24.70 3.64 -2.89
CA GLU A 130 -23.77 4.16 -1.85
C GLU A 130 -24.02 3.52 -0.47
N GLN A 131 -25.26 3.31 -0.08
CA GLN A 131 -25.62 2.66 1.21
C GLN A 131 -25.33 1.15 1.24
N LEU A 132 -25.38 0.48 0.09
CA LEU A 132 -25.05 -0.96 -0.03
C LEU A 132 -23.54 -1.20 -0.07
N LEU A 133 -22.72 -0.20 -0.40
CA LEU A 133 -21.29 -0.30 -0.29
C LEU A 133 -20.91 -0.24 1.20
N PRO A 134 -20.09 -1.18 1.71
CA PRO A 134 -19.57 -1.11 3.06
C PRO A 134 -18.92 0.26 3.28
N GLN A 135 -19.37 0.97 4.30
CA GLN A 135 -18.82 2.27 4.64
C GLN A 135 -17.42 2.10 5.24
N ARG A 136 -16.56 3.09 5.01
CA ARG A 136 -15.26 3.13 5.67
C ARG A 136 -15.48 3.02 7.19
N PRO A 137 -14.80 2.09 7.88
CA PRO A 137 -14.92 1.97 9.33
C PRO A 137 -14.57 3.31 10.00
N PRO A 138 -15.27 3.69 11.08
CA PRO A 138 -15.04 4.95 11.77
C PRO A 138 -13.61 5.02 12.31
N ARG A 139 -13.06 6.22 12.38
CA ARG A 139 -11.72 6.46 12.93
C ARG A 139 -11.73 6.09 14.41
N ILE A 140 -10.78 5.25 14.82
CA ILE A 140 -10.65 4.82 16.21
C ILE A 140 -10.14 6.01 17.05
N GLU A 141 -10.91 6.42 18.03
CA GLU A 141 -10.51 7.41 19.02
C GLU A 141 -9.74 6.74 20.16
N LEU A 142 -8.57 7.30 20.47
CA LEU A 142 -7.72 6.81 21.55
C LEU A 142 -8.15 7.40 22.89
N SER A 143 -8.19 6.57 23.93
CA SER A 143 -8.37 7.04 25.29
C SER A 143 -7.20 7.94 25.74
N PRO A 144 -7.40 8.85 26.71
CA PRO A 144 -6.33 9.74 27.20
C PRO A 144 -5.09 8.95 27.70
N GLN A 145 -5.31 7.83 28.36
CA GLN A 145 -4.22 6.96 28.83
C GLN A 145 -3.43 6.33 27.68
N ALA A 146 -4.12 5.84 26.64
CA ALA A 146 -3.49 5.28 25.45
C ALA A 146 -2.69 6.35 24.69
N LYS A 147 -3.21 7.57 24.57
CA LYS A 147 -2.49 8.71 23.97
C LYS A 147 -1.21 9.03 24.75
N THR A 148 -1.28 9.06 26.09
CA THR A 148 -0.11 9.37 26.93
C THR A 148 0.98 8.31 26.79
N LYS A 149 0.63 7.01 26.85
CA LYS A 149 1.59 5.90 26.68
C LYS A 149 2.24 5.95 25.29
N ALA A 150 1.47 6.13 24.24
CA ALA A 150 1.97 6.20 22.88
C ALA A 150 2.86 7.45 22.64
N LYS A 151 2.48 8.62 23.19
CA LYS A 151 3.34 9.82 23.14
C LYS A 151 4.65 9.64 23.90
N LYS A 152 4.63 8.95 25.05
CA LYS A 152 5.85 8.65 25.81
C LYS A 152 6.82 7.81 24.97
N LEU A 153 6.33 6.79 24.28
CA LEU A 153 7.14 5.99 23.36
C LEU A 153 7.75 6.85 22.25
N LEU A 154 6.91 7.64 21.54
CA LEU A 154 7.35 8.46 20.40
C LEU A 154 8.35 9.57 20.79
N LYS A 155 8.37 9.97 22.05
CA LYS A 155 9.34 10.96 22.61
C LYS A 155 10.60 10.31 23.20
N ASN A 156 10.71 8.99 23.18
CA ASN A 156 11.91 8.30 23.70
C ASN A 156 13.12 8.61 22.79
N PRO A 157 14.23 9.17 23.29
CA PRO A 157 15.43 9.41 22.49
C PRO A 157 15.96 8.16 21.78
N GLU A 158 15.85 6.98 22.45
CA GLU A 158 16.25 5.68 21.93
C GLU A 158 15.07 4.94 21.23
N LEU A 159 14.25 5.67 20.48
CA LEU A 159 12.99 5.16 19.94
C LEU A 159 13.17 3.89 19.10
N LEU A 160 14.14 3.83 18.21
CA LEU A 160 14.33 2.65 17.34
C LEU A 160 14.88 1.44 18.09
N THR A 161 15.73 1.66 19.09
CA THR A 161 16.22 0.61 20.00
C THR A 161 15.06 0.05 20.84
N GLU A 162 14.22 0.93 21.37
CA GLU A 162 13.01 0.53 22.12
C GLU A 162 12.01 -0.22 21.23
N LEU A 163 11.79 0.26 20.00
CA LEU A 163 10.94 -0.45 19.01
C LEU A 163 11.45 -1.85 18.70
N SER A 164 12.76 -2.01 18.54
CA SER A 164 13.39 -3.32 18.32
C SER A 164 13.08 -4.28 19.49
N SER A 165 13.23 -3.79 20.72
CA SER A 165 12.91 -4.54 21.95
C SER A 165 11.41 -4.89 22.04
N LEU A 166 10.54 -3.94 21.70
CA LEU A 166 9.09 -4.16 21.67
C LEU A 166 8.68 -5.19 20.60
N LEU A 167 9.31 -5.18 19.42
CA LEU A 167 9.06 -6.20 18.39
C LEU A 167 9.50 -7.60 18.86
N THR A 168 10.63 -7.70 19.56
CA THR A 168 11.05 -8.95 20.20
C THR A 168 10.03 -9.40 21.23
N SER A 169 9.53 -8.48 22.08
CA SER A 169 8.47 -8.76 23.05
C SER A 169 7.12 -9.14 22.40
N ALA A 170 6.88 -8.70 21.16
CA ALA A 170 5.72 -9.09 20.35
C ALA A 170 5.85 -10.50 19.74
N GLY A 171 6.96 -11.20 19.97
CA GLY A 171 7.20 -12.57 19.51
C GLY A 171 8.20 -12.73 18.37
N LEU A 172 8.98 -11.71 18.08
CA LEU A 172 10.07 -11.79 17.11
C LEU A 172 11.29 -12.49 17.75
N VAL A 173 11.92 -13.41 17.04
CA VAL A 173 13.08 -14.17 17.54
C VAL A 173 14.26 -13.96 16.58
N ASN A 174 15.34 -13.34 17.06
CA ASN A 174 16.60 -13.09 16.32
C ASN A 174 16.45 -12.50 14.92
N GLU A 175 15.45 -11.65 14.74
CA GLU A 175 15.13 -10.96 13.48
C GLU A 175 14.95 -9.44 13.68
N GLU A 176 15.64 -8.88 14.66
CA GLU A 176 15.46 -7.52 15.15
C GLU A 176 15.59 -6.48 14.03
N ASN A 177 16.66 -6.58 13.23
CA ASN A 177 16.90 -5.66 12.10
C ASN A 177 15.84 -5.82 11.00
N ASN A 178 15.48 -7.06 10.64
CA ASN A 178 14.46 -7.35 9.65
C ASN A 178 13.07 -6.90 10.12
N GLY A 179 12.76 -7.13 11.40
CA GLY A 179 11.51 -6.67 12.00
C GLY A 179 11.37 -5.16 12.01
N LEU A 180 12.45 -4.45 12.41
CA LEU A 180 12.47 -2.99 12.43
C LEU A 180 12.40 -2.40 11.00
N LEU A 181 13.14 -2.97 10.05
CA LEU A 181 13.06 -2.58 8.64
C LEU A 181 11.64 -2.76 8.08
N LEU A 182 11.01 -3.91 8.33
CA LEU A 182 9.63 -4.16 7.92
C LEU A 182 8.65 -3.18 8.55
N PHE A 183 8.80 -2.89 9.83
CA PHE A 183 7.96 -1.92 10.53
C PHE A 183 8.04 -0.53 9.87
N LEU A 184 9.25 -0.07 9.55
CA LEU A 184 9.47 1.20 8.84
C LEU A 184 8.91 1.17 7.41
N ILE A 185 9.10 0.06 6.68
CA ILE A 185 8.49 -0.12 5.34
C ILE A 185 6.97 -0.03 5.46
N PHE A 186 6.35 -0.70 6.43
CA PHE A 186 4.90 -0.63 6.63
C PHE A 186 4.42 0.78 7.01
N LEU A 187 5.26 1.55 7.72
CA LEU A 187 4.96 2.94 8.07
C LEU A 187 4.86 3.83 6.82
N THR A 188 5.62 3.53 5.76
CA THR A 188 5.58 4.28 4.49
C THR A 188 4.24 4.21 3.77
N ARG A 189 3.28 3.35 4.19
CA ARG A 189 1.91 3.38 3.67
C ARG A 189 1.25 4.76 3.78
N GLN A 190 1.77 5.62 4.68
CA GLN A 190 1.31 7.00 4.84
C GLN A 190 1.86 7.95 3.76
N PHE A 191 2.86 7.53 3.00
CA PHE A 191 3.49 8.33 1.94
C PHE A 191 2.75 8.16 0.61
N GLU A 192 2.92 9.11 -0.29
CA GLU A 192 2.39 9.05 -1.65
C GLU A 192 2.99 7.87 -2.44
N HIS A 193 4.29 7.60 -2.22
CA HIS A 193 5.01 6.47 -2.80
C HIS A 193 5.54 5.54 -1.70
N PRO A 194 4.74 4.55 -1.27
CA PRO A 194 5.15 3.59 -0.25
C PRO A 194 6.29 2.69 -0.70
N LEU A 195 7.09 2.24 0.25
CA LEU A 195 7.99 1.12 0.05
C LEU A 195 7.23 -0.20 0.06
N HIS A 196 7.81 -1.20 -0.59
CA HIS A 196 7.31 -2.56 -0.66
C HIS A 196 8.38 -3.53 -0.16
N ALA A 197 8.00 -4.74 0.27
CA ALA A 197 8.96 -5.76 0.69
C ALA A 197 8.62 -7.15 0.14
N LEU A 198 9.68 -7.91 -0.17
CA LEU A 198 9.63 -9.33 -0.45
C LEU A 198 10.47 -10.06 0.60
N VAL A 199 9.81 -10.89 1.41
CA VAL A 199 10.50 -11.74 2.40
C VAL A 199 10.81 -13.08 1.75
N HIS A 200 12.10 -13.35 1.60
CA HIS A 200 12.62 -14.53 0.94
C HIS A 200 13.28 -15.50 1.95
N GLY A 201 13.16 -16.78 1.69
CA GLY A 201 13.81 -17.84 2.45
C GLY A 201 13.25 -19.22 2.07
N SER A 202 13.88 -20.29 2.54
CA SER A 202 13.43 -21.66 2.29
C SER A 202 12.04 -21.94 2.89
N SER A 203 11.42 -23.03 2.45
CA SER A 203 10.14 -23.45 3.06
C SER A 203 10.34 -23.78 4.54
N GLY A 204 9.47 -23.27 5.40
CA GLY A 204 9.58 -23.48 6.85
C GLY A 204 10.60 -22.59 7.58
N SER A 205 11.26 -21.64 6.89
CA SER A 205 12.28 -20.74 7.50
C SER A 205 11.73 -19.62 8.40
N GLY A 206 10.41 -19.52 8.61
CA GLY A 206 9.83 -18.50 9.49
C GLY A 206 9.36 -17.21 8.80
N LYS A 207 9.41 -17.10 7.46
CA LYS A 207 8.96 -15.91 6.68
C LYS A 207 7.60 -15.39 7.09
N THR A 208 6.60 -16.27 7.12
CA THR A 208 5.23 -15.91 7.47
C THR A 208 5.12 -15.46 8.93
N ASN A 209 5.92 -16.05 9.83
CA ASN A 209 5.95 -15.65 11.24
C ASN A 209 6.52 -14.23 11.40
N LEU A 210 7.65 -13.93 10.75
CA LEU A 210 8.24 -12.58 10.72
C LEU A 210 7.20 -11.56 10.24
N LEU A 211 6.56 -11.81 9.10
CA LEU A 211 5.54 -10.92 8.55
C LEU A 211 4.34 -10.75 9.49
N LYS A 212 3.81 -11.85 10.05
CA LYS A 212 2.66 -11.82 10.97
C LYS A 212 2.97 -11.07 12.27
N THR A 213 4.15 -11.25 12.83
CA THR A 213 4.55 -10.56 14.06
C THR A 213 4.56 -9.05 13.83
N VAL A 214 5.19 -8.58 12.75
CA VAL A 214 5.28 -7.13 12.49
C VAL A 214 3.96 -6.53 12.04
N ILE A 215 3.18 -7.20 11.17
CA ILE A 215 1.90 -6.65 10.71
C ILE A 215 0.84 -6.59 11.81
N ASN A 216 0.93 -7.43 12.83
CA ASN A 216 0.05 -7.35 13.99
C ASN A 216 0.31 -6.10 14.84
N CYS A 217 1.44 -5.44 14.66
CA CYS A 217 1.76 -4.14 15.25
C CYS A 217 1.22 -2.95 14.42
N ILE A 218 0.62 -3.19 13.25
CA ILE A 218 -0.01 -2.17 12.40
C ILE A 218 -1.49 -2.03 12.77
N PRO A 219 -2.07 -0.80 12.78
CA PRO A 219 -3.49 -0.58 13.03
C PRO A 219 -4.38 -1.46 12.15
N ASP A 220 -5.40 -2.09 12.74
CA ASP A 220 -6.22 -3.09 12.06
C ASP A 220 -6.99 -2.49 10.87
N GLU A 221 -7.40 -1.23 10.98
CA GLU A 221 -8.04 -0.46 9.92
C GLU A 221 -7.11 -0.10 8.75
N GLN A 222 -5.79 -0.23 8.94
CA GLN A 222 -4.75 0.14 7.97
C GLN A 222 -3.99 -1.07 7.42
N LYS A 223 -4.53 -2.27 7.56
CA LYS A 223 -3.94 -3.49 6.97
C LYS A 223 -4.99 -4.37 6.31
N HIS A 224 -4.55 -5.17 5.36
CA HIS A 224 -5.32 -6.24 4.74
C HIS A 224 -4.40 -7.44 4.55
N ILE A 225 -4.78 -8.57 5.12
CA ILE A 225 -3.99 -9.81 5.08
C ILE A 225 -4.77 -10.83 4.25
N THR A 226 -4.10 -11.45 3.30
CA THR A 226 -4.69 -12.50 2.48
C THR A 226 -3.65 -13.56 2.15
N THR A 227 -4.10 -14.79 1.91
CA THR A 227 -3.20 -15.87 1.50
C THR A 227 -2.75 -15.68 0.07
N ALA A 228 -3.69 -15.46 -0.86
CA ALA A 228 -3.42 -15.24 -2.28
C ALA A 228 -4.47 -14.31 -2.91
N LEU A 229 -4.16 -13.80 -4.10
CA LEU A 229 -5.03 -12.91 -4.86
C LEU A 229 -5.29 -13.46 -6.26
N THR A 230 -6.52 -13.31 -6.72
CA THR A 230 -6.85 -13.45 -8.14
C THR A 230 -6.56 -12.16 -8.91
N GLU A 231 -6.41 -12.25 -10.23
CA GLU A 231 -6.02 -11.14 -11.11
C GLU A 231 -6.84 -9.84 -10.90
N ASN A 232 -8.15 -9.99 -10.75
CA ASN A 232 -9.07 -8.85 -10.77
C ASN A 232 -9.51 -8.35 -9.39
N VAL A 233 -9.16 -9.03 -8.30
CA VAL A 233 -9.72 -8.74 -6.96
C VAL A 233 -9.41 -7.32 -6.49
N LEU A 234 -8.26 -6.75 -6.89
CA LEU A 234 -7.86 -5.39 -6.52
C LEU A 234 -8.82 -4.32 -7.07
N PHE A 235 -9.50 -4.59 -8.19
CA PHE A 235 -10.45 -3.67 -8.82
C PHE A 235 -11.85 -3.69 -8.20
N TYR A 236 -12.11 -4.59 -7.24
CA TYR A 236 -13.39 -4.71 -6.55
C TYR A 236 -13.22 -4.50 -5.03
N PRO A 237 -12.74 -3.30 -4.62
CA PRO A 237 -12.57 -3.02 -3.21
C PRO A 237 -13.92 -2.99 -2.48
N PRO A 238 -13.98 -3.33 -1.19
CA PRO A 238 -15.22 -3.30 -0.41
C PRO A 238 -15.88 -1.92 -0.35
N TYR A 239 -15.08 -0.84 -0.34
CA TYR A 239 -15.54 0.54 -0.37
C TYR A 239 -14.54 1.42 -1.12
N LYS A 240 -14.97 2.65 -1.49
CA LYS A 240 -14.10 3.63 -2.15
C LYS A 240 -12.86 3.92 -1.31
N ASP A 241 -11.70 4.04 -1.97
CA ASP A 241 -10.40 4.30 -1.35
C ASP A 241 -9.97 3.23 -0.32
N PHE A 242 -10.50 1.99 -0.45
CA PHE A 242 -10.19 0.88 0.47
C PHE A 242 -8.69 0.61 0.59
N TRP A 243 -7.93 0.70 -0.50
CA TRP A 243 -6.50 0.41 -0.52
C TRP A 243 -5.63 1.56 0.01
N SER A 244 -6.19 2.79 0.11
CA SER A 244 -5.42 3.96 0.49
C SER A 244 -4.87 3.85 1.91
N HIS A 245 -3.56 4.08 2.03
CA HIS A 245 -2.82 4.07 3.28
C HIS A 245 -2.89 2.74 4.05
N LYS A 246 -2.95 1.62 3.31
CA LYS A 246 -2.95 0.27 3.87
C LYS A 246 -1.66 -0.50 3.57
N VAL A 247 -1.41 -1.48 4.41
CA VAL A 247 -0.49 -2.58 4.12
C VAL A 247 -1.29 -3.75 3.58
N LEU A 248 -1.01 -4.17 2.36
CA LEU A 248 -1.49 -5.41 1.78
C LEU A 248 -0.43 -6.49 1.96
N MET A 249 -0.74 -7.48 2.80
CA MET A 249 0.15 -8.61 3.04
C MET A 249 -0.35 -9.86 2.33
N LEU A 250 0.53 -10.47 1.55
CA LEU A 250 0.31 -11.77 0.90
C LEU A 250 1.15 -12.83 1.62
N GLU A 251 0.48 -13.79 2.27
CA GLU A 251 1.16 -14.86 2.99
C GLU A 251 1.93 -15.79 2.05
N ASP A 252 1.38 -16.01 0.85
CA ASP A 252 2.00 -16.78 -0.23
C ASP A 252 1.89 -16.01 -1.55
N LEU A 253 2.97 -15.32 -1.91
CA LEU A 253 3.03 -14.60 -3.19
C LEU A 253 3.09 -15.59 -4.36
N ASP A 254 3.65 -16.77 -4.15
CA ASP A 254 3.78 -17.81 -5.18
C ASP A 254 2.41 -18.32 -5.63
N GLY A 255 1.41 -18.31 -4.74
CA GLY A 255 0.00 -18.61 -5.05
C GLY A 255 -0.73 -17.50 -5.82
N SER A 256 -0.13 -16.31 -5.95
CA SER A 256 -0.74 -15.13 -6.61
C SER A 256 -0.16 -14.83 -8.00
N MET A 257 0.40 -15.83 -8.69
CA MET A 257 1.11 -15.66 -9.98
C MET A 257 0.32 -14.85 -11.01
N ASN A 258 -0.99 -15.10 -11.14
CA ASN A 258 -1.85 -14.42 -12.11
C ASN A 258 -2.09 -12.93 -11.74
N ALA A 259 -1.97 -12.56 -10.48
CA ALA A 259 -2.12 -11.20 -10.00
C ALA A 259 -0.80 -10.40 -10.00
N LEU A 260 0.35 -11.04 -10.26
CA LEU A 260 1.66 -10.40 -10.14
C LEU A 260 1.83 -9.18 -11.04
N TYR A 261 1.30 -9.22 -12.26
CA TYR A 261 1.35 -8.07 -13.17
C TYR A 261 0.56 -6.89 -12.57
N THR A 262 -0.65 -7.13 -12.13
CA THR A 262 -1.52 -6.10 -11.53
C THR A 262 -0.92 -5.54 -10.23
N LEU A 263 -0.36 -6.40 -9.37
CA LEU A 263 0.36 -5.99 -8.16
C LEU A 263 1.57 -5.12 -8.50
N ARG A 264 2.35 -5.50 -9.51
CA ARG A 264 3.53 -4.77 -9.96
C ARG A 264 3.19 -3.35 -10.45
N GLU A 265 2.14 -3.23 -11.25
CA GLU A 265 1.67 -1.93 -11.71
C GLU A 265 1.12 -1.09 -10.55
N PHE A 266 0.45 -1.72 -9.59
CA PHE A 266 -0.05 -1.04 -8.40
C PHE A 266 1.08 -0.53 -7.51
N MET A 267 2.15 -1.33 -7.32
CA MET A 267 3.38 -0.91 -6.63
C MET A 267 4.04 0.30 -7.29
N SER A 268 4.07 0.34 -8.62
CA SER A 268 4.79 1.38 -9.37
C SER A 268 4.02 2.69 -9.47
N ASN A 269 2.71 2.62 -9.67
CA ASN A 269 1.89 3.76 -10.05
C ASN A 269 0.94 4.22 -8.93
N GLY A 270 0.75 3.42 -7.88
CA GLY A 270 -0.22 3.71 -6.81
C GLY A 270 -1.69 3.77 -7.29
N HIS A 271 -1.92 3.64 -8.58
CA HIS A 271 -3.23 3.66 -9.23
C HIS A 271 -3.20 2.77 -10.47
N ILE A 272 -4.16 1.86 -10.57
CA ILE A 272 -4.31 0.97 -11.72
C ILE A 272 -5.71 1.09 -12.32
N VAL A 273 -5.77 1.01 -13.65
CA VAL A 273 -7.00 1.09 -14.43
C VAL A 273 -7.04 -0.09 -15.41
N LYS A 274 -8.18 -0.76 -15.47
CA LYS A 274 -8.46 -1.82 -16.45
C LYS A 274 -9.78 -1.53 -17.14
N TYR A 275 -9.81 -1.67 -18.44
CA TYR A 275 -11.05 -1.64 -19.21
C TYR A 275 -11.50 -3.06 -19.53
N THR A 276 -12.76 -3.33 -19.32
CA THR A 276 -13.42 -4.60 -19.66
C THR A 276 -14.71 -4.34 -20.40
N THR A 277 -15.22 -5.35 -21.08
CA THR A 277 -16.53 -5.29 -21.72
C THR A 277 -17.56 -5.96 -20.81
N GLU A 278 -18.71 -5.33 -20.67
CA GLU A 278 -19.88 -5.90 -19.97
C GLU A 278 -21.06 -5.88 -20.94
N MET A 279 -21.77 -7.00 -21.04
CA MET A 279 -22.97 -7.06 -21.87
C MET A 279 -24.11 -6.37 -21.12
N ASP A 280 -24.72 -5.38 -21.77
CA ASP A 280 -25.92 -4.74 -21.26
C ASP A 280 -27.09 -5.74 -21.39
N THR A 281 -27.65 -6.14 -20.26
CA THR A 281 -28.71 -7.12 -20.19
C THR A 281 -30.04 -6.64 -20.82
N VAL A 282 -30.19 -5.33 -21.07
CA VAL A 282 -31.37 -4.72 -21.64
C VAL A 282 -31.24 -4.57 -23.16
N SER A 283 -30.10 -4.07 -23.64
CA SER A 283 -29.85 -3.83 -25.07
C SER A 283 -29.16 -4.97 -25.79
N GLY A 284 -28.54 -5.92 -25.08
CA GLY A 284 -27.68 -6.96 -25.64
C GLY A 284 -26.34 -6.46 -26.22
N GLU A 285 -26.05 -5.18 -26.11
CA GLU A 285 -24.83 -4.57 -26.63
C GLU A 285 -23.67 -4.68 -25.61
N HIS A 286 -22.44 -4.78 -26.12
CA HIS A 286 -21.24 -4.72 -25.31
C HIS A 286 -20.89 -3.27 -24.96
N LYS A 287 -20.90 -2.94 -23.67
CA LYS A 287 -20.45 -1.64 -23.15
C LYS A 287 -19.09 -1.76 -22.48
N GLN A 288 -18.26 -0.75 -22.68
CA GLN A 288 -16.98 -0.65 -22.00
C GLN A 288 -17.18 -0.26 -20.53
N LYS A 289 -16.62 -1.06 -19.62
CA LYS A 289 -16.59 -0.78 -18.17
C LYS A 289 -15.18 -0.47 -17.74
N LYS A 290 -14.99 0.67 -17.09
CA LYS A 290 -13.75 1.06 -16.46
C LYS A 290 -13.70 0.50 -15.02
N LEU A 291 -12.67 -0.26 -14.73
CA LEU A 291 -12.33 -0.73 -13.38
C LEU A 291 -11.09 0.01 -12.89
N GLU A 292 -11.09 0.47 -11.65
CA GLU A 292 -9.94 1.16 -11.08
C GLU A 292 -9.70 0.79 -9.62
N ALA A 293 -8.41 0.78 -9.21
CA ALA A 293 -8.01 0.68 -7.81
C ALA A 293 -7.03 1.80 -7.50
N LYS A 294 -7.24 2.48 -6.36
CA LYS A 294 -6.45 3.63 -5.92
C LYS A 294 -5.76 3.34 -4.60
N GLY A 295 -4.44 3.63 -4.56
CA GLY A 295 -3.61 3.65 -3.36
C GLY A 295 -3.54 5.04 -2.72
N PRO A 296 -2.44 5.35 -2.03
CA PRO A 296 -1.22 4.56 -1.92
C PRO A 296 -1.37 3.28 -1.09
N VAL A 297 -0.67 2.21 -1.46
CA VAL A 297 -0.70 0.92 -0.76
C VAL A 297 0.71 0.36 -0.61
N CYS A 298 1.09 -0.03 0.60
CA CYS A 298 2.32 -0.78 0.85
C CYS A 298 2.04 -2.27 0.63
N ILE A 299 2.76 -2.92 -0.26
CA ILE A 299 2.57 -4.35 -0.60
C ILE A 299 3.74 -5.14 -0.07
N VAL A 300 3.45 -6.25 0.62
CA VAL A 300 4.45 -7.18 1.13
C VAL A 300 4.03 -8.61 0.88
N GLY A 301 5.00 -9.47 0.56
CA GLY A 301 4.72 -10.89 0.33
C GLY A 301 5.88 -11.79 0.74
N ALA A 302 5.56 -13.07 1.04
CA ALA A 302 6.54 -14.12 1.24
C ALA A 302 6.71 -14.95 -0.03
N THR A 303 7.94 -15.31 -0.35
CA THR A 303 8.28 -16.16 -1.50
C THR A 303 9.42 -17.12 -1.19
N THR A 304 9.42 -18.26 -1.85
CA THR A 304 10.52 -19.26 -1.82
C THR A 304 11.35 -19.24 -3.10
N LYS A 305 10.95 -18.48 -4.12
CA LYS A 305 11.53 -18.50 -5.46
C LYS A 305 12.54 -17.39 -5.68
N ASP A 306 13.78 -17.74 -5.98
CA ASP A 306 14.87 -16.78 -6.24
C ASP A 306 14.71 -15.98 -7.53
N LYS A 307 14.22 -16.60 -8.62
CA LYS A 307 14.28 -16.04 -9.97
C LYS A 307 12.98 -15.50 -10.57
N VAL A 308 11.82 -15.89 -10.04
CA VAL A 308 10.51 -15.59 -10.68
C VAL A 308 10.11 -14.12 -10.56
N TYR A 309 10.77 -13.38 -9.70
CA TYR A 309 10.36 -12.03 -9.32
C TYR A 309 11.43 -10.96 -9.51
N GLU A 310 12.38 -11.15 -10.41
CA GLU A 310 13.43 -10.14 -10.63
C GLU A 310 12.86 -8.74 -10.86
N ASP A 311 11.79 -8.62 -11.63
CA ASP A 311 11.08 -7.35 -11.83
C ASP A 311 10.34 -6.84 -10.58
N ASN A 312 9.83 -7.73 -9.74
CA ASN A 312 9.17 -7.37 -8.48
C ASN A 312 10.19 -7.07 -7.38
N SER A 313 11.30 -7.81 -7.33
CA SER A 313 12.39 -7.57 -6.38
C SER A 313 13.03 -6.19 -6.56
N ASN A 314 13.03 -5.68 -7.80
CA ASN A 314 13.53 -4.34 -8.09
C ASN A 314 12.63 -3.21 -7.54
N ARG A 315 11.33 -3.51 -7.29
CA ARG A 315 10.36 -2.56 -6.73
C ARG A 315 10.23 -2.66 -5.21
N SER A 316 10.90 -3.67 -4.61
CA SER A 316 10.73 -4.00 -3.20
C SER A 316 12.07 -4.06 -2.49
N TYR A 317 12.05 -3.90 -1.17
CA TYR A 317 13.15 -4.38 -0.34
C TYR A 317 13.13 -5.91 -0.33
N LEU A 318 14.29 -6.52 -0.61
CA LEU A 318 14.46 -7.96 -0.49
C LEU A 318 14.99 -8.25 0.92
N ILE A 319 14.18 -8.91 1.72
CA ILE A 319 14.48 -9.25 3.11
C ILE A 319 14.65 -10.76 3.20
N HIS A 320 15.84 -11.18 3.62
CA HIS A 320 16.14 -12.59 3.85
C HIS A 320 15.96 -12.93 5.32
N VAL A 321 15.22 -13.98 5.61
CA VAL A 321 15.11 -14.50 6.98
C VAL A 321 16.42 -15.18 7.39
N ASN A 322 16.70 -15.11 8.68
CA ASN A 322 17.87 -15.77 9.25
C ASN A 322 17.67 -17.30 9.27
N GLU A 323 18.45 -18.04 8.49
CA GLU A 323 18.40 -19.50 8.39
C GLU A 323 19.54 -20.20 9.14
N SER A 324 20.25 -19.48 10.04
CA SER A 324 21.34 -20.07 10.80
C SER A 324 20.82 -21.16 11.77
N TYR A 325 21.66 -22.14 12.03
CA TYR A 325 21.34 -23.22 12.98
C TYR A 325 20.96 -22.69 14.36
N LYS A 326 21.68 -21.67 14.84
CA LYS A 326 21.38 -21.01 16.12
C LYS A 326 19.97 -20.40 16.12
N HIS A 327 19.62 -19.68 15.05
CA HIS A 327 18.27 -19.12 14.91
C HIS A 327 17.20 -20.21 14.96
N GLN A 328 17.39 -21.32 14.25
CA GLN A 328 16.45 -22.43 14.26
C GLN A 328 16.27 -23.02 15.68
N GLN A 329 17.36 -23.17 16.45
CA GLN A 329 17.29 -23.61 17.83
C GLN A 329 16.51 -22.63 18.72
N ASP A 330 16.76 -21.33 18.59
CA ASP A 330 16.09 -20.30 19.38
C ASP A 330 14.59 -20.23 19.05
N VAL A 331 14.21 -20.38 17.78
CA VAL A 331 12.81 -20.48 17.34
C VAL A 331 12.15 -21.73 17.94
N MET A 332 12.80 -22.90 17.89
CA MET A 332 12.26 -24.12 18.52
C MET A 332 12.09 -23.94 20.03
N MET A 333 13.05 -23.30 20.70
CA MET A 333 12.95 -22.98 22.12
C MET A 333 11.74 -22.06 22.41
N TYR A 334 11.54 -21.03 21.58
CA TYR A 334 10.38 -20.14 21.70
C TYR A 334 9.06 -20.92 21.52
N GLN A 335 8.98 -21.80 20.51
CA GLN A 335 7.80 -22.66 20.30
C GLN A 335 7.52 -23.56 21.51
N ASN A 336 8.56 -24.18 22.08
CA ASN A 336 8.44 -25.01 23.28
C ASN A 336 7.94 -24.19 24.49
N LYS A 337 8.48 -22.99 24.72
CA LYS A 337 8.00 -22.08 25.76
C LYS A 337 6.54 -21.70 25.57
N ASN A 338 6.14 -21.43 24.33
CA ASN A 338 4.73 -21.10 24.01
C ASN A 338 3.83 -22.30 24.25
N ALA A 339 4.23 -23.51 23.85
CA ALA A 339 3.46 -24.73 24.11
C ALA A 339 3.35 -25.05 25.62
N ALA A 340 4.38 -24.70 26.40
CA ALA A 340 4.38 -24.84 27.85
C ALA A 340 3.59 -23.74 28.59
N GLY A 341 3.00 -22.77 27.85
CA GLY A 341 2.25 -21.65 28.47
C GLY A 341 3.14 -20.62 29.19
N LEU A 342 4.45 -20.62 28.92
CA LEU A 342 5.42 -19.70 29.51
C LEU A 342 5.50 -18.34 28.80
N ILE A 343 4.81 -18.19 27.66
CA ILE A 343 4.72 -16.93 26.93
C ILE A 343 3.44 -16.20 27.33
N ASP A 344 3.60 -14.99 27.84
CA ASP A 344 2.47 -14.14 28.21
C ASP A 344 1.84 -13.48 26.96
N LYS A 345 0.73 -14.04 26.50
CA LYS A 345 -0.02 -13.52 25.35
C LYS A 345 -0.62 -12.13 25.60
N ARG A 346 -0.95 -11.79 26.86
CA ARG A 346 -1.48 -10.46 27.21
C ARG A 346 -0.42 -9.39 27.03
N GLN A 347 0.82 -9.69 27.42
CA GLN A 347 1.95 -8.78 27.20
C GLN A 347 2.17 -8.55 25.71
N ILE A 348 2.09 -9.59 24.88
CA ILE A 348 2.19 -9.47 23.41
C ILE A 348 1.11 -8.52 22.86
N GLU A 349 -0.15 -8.71 23.27
CA GLU A 349 -1.29 -7.88 22.85
C GLU A 349 -1.15 -6.43 23.32
N GLU A 350 -0.66 -6.19 24.52
CA GLU A 350 -0.39 -4.85 25.04
C GLU A 350 0.68 -4.13 24.22
N VAL A 351 1.77 -4.80 23.88
CA VAL A 351 2.84 -4.26 23.03
C VAL A 351 2.31 -3.94 21.63
N GLN A 352 1.59 -4.87 21.02
CA GLN A 352 0.97 -4.63 19.70
C GLN A 352 0.01 -3.43 19.73
N THR A 353 -0.79 -3.33 20.78
CA THR A 353 -1.72 -2.20 20.97
C THR A 353 -0.99 -0.88 21.15
N LEU A 354 0.10 -0.86 21.92
CA LEU A 354 0.95 0.33 22.08
C LEU A 354 1.50 0.79 20.74
N LEU A 355 2.06 -0.12 19.93
CA LEU A 355 2.63 0.18 18.62
C LEU A 355 1.58 0.65 17.62
N LYS A 356 0.38 0.05 17.61
CA LYS A 356 -0.77 0.52 16.83
C LYS A 356 -1.16 1.95 17.20
N ASN A 357 -1.25 2.23 18.51
CA ASN A 357 -1.64 3.55 19.01
C ASN A 357 -0.58 4.61 18.73
N ALA A 358 0.69 4.28 18.81
CA ALA A 358 1.78 5.18 18.42
C ALA A 358 1.62 5.62 16.95
N GLN A 359 1.36 4.70 16.04
CA GLN A 359 1.16 5.02 14.63
C GLN A 359 -0.10 5.86 14.34
N ARG A 360 -1.18 5.68 15.13
CA ARG A 360 -2.41 6.49 15.00
C ARG A 360 -2.21 7.96 15.39
N LEU A 361 -1.16 8.26 16.16
CA LEU A 361 -0.81 9.62 16.56
C LEU A 361 0.06 10.36 15.55
N LEU A 362 0.67 9.64 14.60
CA LEU A 362 1.50 10.25 13.57
C LEU A 362 0.65 11.08 12.61
N GLU A 363 1.07 12.32 12.37
CA GLU A 363 0.41 13.27 11.47
C GLU A 363 1.06 13.23 10.08
N PRO A 364 0.31 13.47 9.01
CA PRO A 364 0.88 13.60 7.66
C PRO A 364 1.65 14.91 7.56
N LEU A 365 2.98 14.83 7.71
CA LEU A 365 3.90 15.97 7.57
C LEU A 365 4.80 15.75 6.36
N GLU A 366 5.15 16.82 5.66
CA GLU A 366 6.19 16.79 4.64
C GLU A 366 7.54 16.52 5.34
N ILE A 367 8.39 15.68 4.72
CA ILE A 367 9.71 15.36 5.27
C ILE A 367 10.76 15.85 4.28
N ARG A 368 11.64 16.70 4.78
CA ARG A 368 12.75 17.26 4.01
C ARG A 368 14.07 16.77 4.56
N ASN A 369 14.98 16.37 3.67
CA ASN A 369 16.34 15.99 4.03
C ASN A 369 17.32 17.02 3.46
N PRO A 370 17.86 17.93 4.27
CA PRO A 370 18.81 18.94 3.79
C PRO A 370 20.13 18.32 3.31
N PHE A 371 20.47 17.11 3.77
CA PHE A 371 21.68 16.40 3.41
C PHE A 371 21.56 15.55 2.14
N GLN A 372 20.35 15.41 1.59
CA GLN A 372 20.07 14.50 0.47
C GLN A 372 20.96 14.75 -0.77
N PRO A 373 21.30 15.98 -1.17
CA PRO A 373 22.17 16.24 -2.31
C PRO A 373 23.59 15.63 -2.16
N GLU A 374 24.05 15.41 -0.94
CA GLU A 374 25.37 14.87 -0.63
C GLU A 374 25.36 13.33 -0.44
N LEU A 375 24.15 12.71 -0.40
CA LEU A 375 23.97 11.28 -0.20
C LEU A 375 23.80 10.57 -1.55
N MET A 376 24.91 10.15 -2.15
CA MET A 376 24.91 9.35 -3.37
C MET A 376 25.19 7.88 -3.06
N LEU A 377 24.40 6.99 -3.70
CA LEU A 377 24.64 5.56 -3.61
C LEU A 377 25.96 5.17 -4.31
N PRO A 378 26.67 4.17 -3.78
CA PRO A 378 27.87 3.63 -4.41
C PRO A 378 27.58 3.07 -5.83
N GLN A 379 28.58 3.13 -6.70
CA GLN A 379 28.47 2.64 -8.07
C GLN A 379 28.24 1.12 -8.17
N VAL A 380 28.64 0.37 -7.16
CA VAL A 380 28.44 -1.10 -7.07
C VAL A 380 26.97 -1.50 -6.94
N VAL A 381 26.08 -0.56 -6.59
CA VAL A 381 24.67 -0.84 -6.36
C VAL A 381 23.95 -1.11 -7.68
N PHE A 382 23.32 -2.27 -7.78
CA PHE A 382 22.54 -2.64 -8.95
C PHE A 382 21.25 -1.79 -9.07
N LYS A 383 20.93 -1.35 -10.30
CA LYS A 383 19.77 -0.48 -10.60
C LYS A 383 19.70 0.75 -9.69
N PRO A 384 20.71 1.63 -9.73
CA PRO A 384 20.93 2.70 -8.75
C PRO A 384 19.75 3.67 -8.61
N LEU A 385 19.03 3.98 -9.69
CA LEU A 385 17.93 4.94 -9.66
C LEU A 385 16.79 4.51 -8.72
N ARG A 386 16.33 3.26 -8.84
CA ARG A 386 15.28 2.74 -7.95
C ARG A 386 15.77 2.52 -6.53
N THR A 387 16.97 1.98 -6.40
CA THR A 387 17.58 1.74 -5.09
C THR A 387 17.75 3.06 -4.34
N ASN A 388 18.10 4.14 -5.06
CA ASN A 388 18.17 5.49 -4.47
C ASN A 388 16.80 5.98 -3.97
N GLN A 389 15.73 5.77 -4.75
CA GLN A 389 14.37 6.11 -4.29
C GLN A 389 13.98 5.33 -3.01
N HIS A 390 14.33 4.05 -2.96
CA HIS A 390 14.09 3.23 -1.76
C HIS A 390 14.90 3.74 -0.56
N TYR A 391 16.16 4.11 -0.76
CA TYR A 391 17.02 4.66 0.28
C TYR A 391 16.47 5.99 0.82
N ILE A 392 16.09 6.92 -0.07
CA ILE A 392 15.45 8.19 0.30
C ILE A 392 14.17 7.94 1.11
N ALA A 393 13.32 7.02 0.65
CA ALA A 393 12.06 6.72 1.32
C ALA A 393 12.27 6.06 2.70
N LEU A 394 13.34 5.27 2.88
CA LEU A 394 13.69 4.70 4.19
C LEU A 394 14.16 5.78 5.16
N ILE A 395 15.03 6.71 4.73
CA ILE A 395 15.44 7.86 5.55
C ILE A 395 14.20 8.66 5.98
N LYS A 396 13.29 8.93 5.02
CA LYS A 396 12.01 9.60 5.34
C LYS A 396 11.18 8.83 6.35
N ALA A 397 11.14 7.49 6.27
CA ALA A 397 10.37 6.67 7.21
C ALA A 397 10.95 6.76 8.64
N VAL A 398 12.27 6.74 8.78
CA VAL A 398 12.95 6.97 10.07
C VAL A 398 12.62 8.36 10.60
N THR A 399 12.77 9.40 9.79
CA THR A 399 12.45 10.78 10.18
C THR A 399 10.97 10.94 10.57
N TYR A 400 10.05 10.37 9.78
CA TYR A 400 8.62 10.40 10.04
C TYR A 400 8.24 9.80 11.39
N LEU A 401 8.89 8.72 11.78
CA LEU A 401 8.66 8.10 13.08
C LEU A 401 9.10 9.00 14.24
N HIS A 402 10.15 9.80 14.04
CA HIS A 402 10.71 10.70 15.05
C HIS A 402 10.01 12.07 15.12
N GLN A 403 8.88 12.27 14.45
CA GLN A 403 8.22 13.58 14.36
C GLN A 403 7.87 14.22 15.71
N PHE A 404 7.72 13.42 16.79
CA PHE A 404 7.48 13.94 18.15
C PHE A 404 8.75 14.42 18.87
N GLN A 405 9.92 14.25 18.22
CA GLN A 405 11.25 14.66 18.73
C GLN A 405 11.86 15.76 17.85
N LEU A 406 11.12 16.21 16.84
CA LEU A 406 11.56 17.21 15.87
C LEU A 406 10.69 18.45 15.95
N ASP A 407 11.29 19.59 15.64
CA ASP A 407 10.56 20.83 15.50
C ASP A 407 9.78 20.85 14.18
N VAL A 408 8.48 21.09 14.27
CA VAL A 408 7.63 21.24 13.10
C VAL A 408 7.77 22.65 12.58
N GLN A 409 8.32 22.78 11.38
CA GLN A 409 8.49 24.04 10.68
C GLN A 409 7.30 24.27 9.72
N GLN A 410 7.13 25.50 9.27
CA GLN A 410 6.07 25.88 8.32
C GLN A 410 6.59 26.90 7.31
N ASP A 411 6.26 26.68 6.05
CA ASP A 411 6.47 27.64 4.95
C ASP A 411 5.24 27.73 4.05
N GLU A 412 5.39 28.34 2.87
CA GLU A 412 4.29 28.51 1.89
C GLU A 412 3.72 27.17 1.37
N ARG A 413 4.52 26.08 1.42
CA ARG A 413 4.10 24.74 1.00
C ARG A 413 3.39 23.95 2.09
N GLY A 414 3.50 24.39 3.35
CA GLY A 414 2.85 23.74 4.48
C GLY A 414 3.79 23.40 5.63
N ARG A 415 3.34 22.47 6.48
CA ARG A 415 4.08 22.01 7.67
C ARG A 415 5.06 20.89 7.28
N TYR A 416 6.29 20.97 7.77
CA TYR A 416 7.31 19.96 7.49
C TYR A 416 8.24 19.73 8.69
N ILE A 417 8.96 18.62 8.63
CA ILE A 417 10.05 18.25 9.56
C ILE A 417 11.31 17.96 8.77
N GLU A 418 12.47 18.15 9.40
CA GLU A 418 13.77 17.91 8.78
C GLU A 418 14.46 16.67 9.32
N THR A 419 15.14 15.98 8.41
CA THR A 419 15.96 14.81 8.73
C THR A 419 17.20 15.23 9.51
N LYS A 420 17.54 14.48 10.58
CA LYS A 420 18.81 14.56 11.29
C LYS A 420 19.80 13.51 10.81
N LEU A 421 21.10 13.70 11.09
CA LEU A 421 22.15 12.75 10.69
C LEU A 421 21.98 11.37 11.33
N ASP A 422 21.46 11.30 12.55
CA ASP A 422 21.16 10.03 13.23
C ASP A 422 20.07 9.21 12.52
N HIS A 423 19.13 9.88 11.83
CA HIS A 423 18.12 9.17 11.03
C HIS A 423 18.74 8.52 9.79
N ILE A 424 19.78 9.15 9.21
CA ILE A 424 20.54 8.61 8.08
C ILE A 424 21.37 7.40 8.54
N GLU A 425 21.99 7.48 9.70
CA GLU A 425 22.75 6.37 10.30
C GLU A 425 21.86 5.12 10.48
N TRP A 426 20.68 5.29 11.05
CA TRP A 426 19.72 4.20 11.18
C TRP A 426 19.28 3.64 9.83
N ALA A 427 19.03 4.49 8.85
CA ALA A 427 18.69 4.04 7.50
C ALA A 427 19.83 3.24 6.87
N ASN A 428 21.09 3.70 6.98
CA ASN A 428 22.28 2.98 6.50
C ASN A 428 22.36 1.59 7.14
N ARG A 429 22.28 1.53 8.46
CA ARG A 429 22.32 0.27 9.20
C ARG A 429 21.27 -0.72 8.74
N LEU A 430 20.02 -0.27 8.59
CA LEU A 430 18.88 -1.13 8.26
C LEU A 430 18.87 -1.57 6.79
N CYS A 431 19.30 -0.71 5.85
CA CYS A 431 19.31 -1.08 4.43
C CYS A 431 20.57 -1.85 4.01
N ARG A 432 21.61 -1.92 4.86
CA ARG A 432 22.92 -2.51 4.51
C ARG A 432 22.81 -3.90 3.92
N GLU A 433 22.11 -4.81 4.58
CA GLU A 433 21.95 -6.19 4.09
C GLU A 433 21.18 -6.26 2.76
N SER A 434 20.11 -5.48 2.64
CA SER A 434 19.34 -5.40 1.40
C SER A 434 20.15 -4.81 0.23
N LEU A 435 21.03 -3.84 0.51
CA LEU A 435 21.93 -3.25 -0.50
C LEU A 435 22.99 -4.27 -0.92
N LEU A 436 23.62 -4.96 0.02
CA LEU A 436 24.57 -6.03 -0.28
C LEU A 436 23.96 -7.11 -1.18
N ARG A 437 22.77 -7.58 -0.85
CA ARG A 437 22.04 -8.57 -1.63
C ARG A 437 21.64 -8.10 -3.01
N LYS A 438 21.21 -6.84 -3.14
CA LYS A 438 20.88 -6.26 -4.46
C LYS A 438 22.11 -6.04 -5.34
N SER A 439 23.27 -5.82 -4.73
CA SER A 439 24.54 -5.63 -5.44
C SER A 439 25.21 -6.96 -5.81
N ASP A 440 24.84 -8.03 -5.15
CA ASP A 440 25.37 -9.36 -5.42
C ASP A 440 24.68 -10.00 -6.62
N GLN A 441 25.44 -10.38 -7.64
CA GLN A 441 24.95 -11.09 -8.81
C GLN A 441 24.62 -12.57 -8.51
N LEU A 442 25.12 -13.11 -7.39
CA LEU A 442 24.82 -14.46 -6.93
C LEU A 442 23.54 -14.48 -6.10
N SER A 443 22.72 -15.53 -6.29
CA SER A 443 21.67 -15.83 -5.33
C SER A 443 22.26 -16.17 -3.96
N GLY A 444 21.49 -16.01 -2.88
CA GLY A 444 21.97 -16.30 -1.52
C GLY A 444 22.57 -17.71 -1.40
N VAL A 445 21.95 -18.72 -2.01
CA VAL A 445 22.44 -20.11 -2.02
C VAL A 445 23.79 -20.22 -2.78
N GLN A 446 23.89 -19.54 -3.91
CA GLN A 446 25.13 -19.53 -4.70
C GLN A 446 26.26 -18.78 -4.00
N ARG A 447 25.95 -17.66 -3.33
CA ARG A 447 26.91 -16.91 -2.53
C ARG A 447 27.47 -17.77 -1.39
N VAL A 448 26.62 -18.39 -0.61
CA VAL A 448 27.04 -19.31 0.47
C VAL A 448 27.89 -20.44 -0.08
N PHE A 449 27.51 -21.03 -1.20
CA PHE A 449 28.31 -22.05 -1.85
C PHE A 449 29.70 -21.54 -2.27
N PHE A 450 29.78 -20.36 -2.90
CA PHE A 450 31.03 -19.78 -3.38
C PHE A 450 31.96 -19.42 -2.22
N GLU A 451 31.47 -18.80 -1.15
CA GLU A 451 32.26 -18.48 0.03
C GLU A 451 32.78 -19.76 0.73
N ARG A 452 31.95 -20.79 0.85
CA ARG A 452 32.39 -22.11 1.36
C ARG A 452 33.41 -22.76 0.45
N LEU A 453 33.28 -22.64 -0.88
CA LEU A 453 34.26 -23.12 -1.84
C LEU A 453 35.61 -22.41 -1.63
N LYS A 454 35.64 -21.08 -1.57
CA LYS A 454 36.86 -20.30 -1.29
C LYS A 454 37.51 -20.71 0.04
N ALA A 455 36.68 -20.86 1.10
CA ALA A 455 37.16 -21.33 2.40
C ALA A 455 37.79 -22.72 2.33
N TYR A 456 37.14 -23.68 1.65
CA TYR A 456 37.69 -25.03 1.42
C TYR A 456 39.02 -24.97 0.65
N LEU A 457 39.09 -24.21 -0.45
CA LEU A 457 40.30 -24.08 -1.26
C LEU A 457 41.47 -23.51 -0.45
N LYS A 458 41.21 -22.54 0.43
CA LYS A 458 42.22 -22.01 1.37
C LYS A 458 42.77 -23.10 2.28
N THR A 459 41.96 -24.05 2.75
CA THR A 459 42.46 -25.21 3.55
C THR A 459 43.33 -26.14 2.75
N GLN A 460 43.18 -26.17 1.41
CA GLN A 460 44.01 -26.95 0.48
C GLN A 460 45.23 -26.15 0.00
N GLY A 461 45.53 -24.98 0.59
CA GLY A 461 46.65 -24.14 0.19
C GLY A 461 46.44 -23.40 -1.13
N ILE A 462 45.22 -23.41 -1.68
CA ILE A 462 44.84 -22.67 -2.89
C ILE A 462 44.29 -21.31 -2.43
N THR A 463 45.00 -20.26 -2.78
CA THR A 463 44.68 -18.87 -2.39
C THR A 463 44.80 -17.94 -3.60
N GLU A 464 44.43 -16.69 -3.48
CA GLU A 464 44.62 -15.68 -4.52
C GLU A 464 46.06 -15.61 -5.03
N LYS A 465 47.05 -15.66 -4.13
CA LYS A 465 48.49 -15.62 -4.44
C LYS A 465 48.98 -16.94 -5.03
N ASN A 466 48.43 -18.09 -4.59
CA ASN A 466 48.78 -19.42 -5.07
C ASN A 466 47.53 -20.05 -5.72
N ASN A 467 47.05 -19.43 -6.78
CA ASN A 467 45.79 -19.73 -7.41
C ASN A 467 45.91 -20.91 -8.40
N LYS A 468 46.00 -22.13 -7.85
CA LYS A 468 46.05 -23.40 -8.60
C LYS A 468 44.64 -23.85 -8.96
N GLY A 469 44.54 -24.70 -9.98
CA GLY A 469 43.30 -25.39 -10.33
C GLY A 469 42.81 -26.32 -9.23
N PHE A 470 41.50 -26.58 -9.20
CA PHE A 470 40.84 -27.56 -8.35
C PHE A 470 39.83 -28.38 -9.14
N TYR A 471 39.58 -29.62 -8.71
CA TYR A 471 38.70 -30.54 -9.44
C TYR A 471 37.27 -30.57 -8.85
N SER A 472 36.28 -30.54 -9.71
CA SER A 472 34.88 -30.58 -9.30
C SER A 472 34.49 -31.85 -8.53
N LYS A 473 35.16 -32.99 -8.77
CA LYS A 473 34.93 -34.23 -8.02
C LYS A 473 35.36 -34.10 -6.54
N GLU A 474 36.47 -33.41 -6.26
CA GLU A 474 36.96 -33.15 -4.90
C GLU A 474 35.99 -32.25 -4.12
N VAL A 475 35.53 -31.16 -4.76
CA VAL A 475 34.52 -30.27 -4.19
C VAL A 475 33.21 -31.03 -3.88
N ARG A 476 32.78 -31.92 -4.82
CA ARG A 476 31.59 -32.74 -4.60
C ARG A 476 31.74 -33.67 -3.40
N ALA A 477 32.89 -34.32 -3.28
CA ALA A 477 33.16 -35.24 -2.18
C ALA A 477 33.18 -34.52 -0.83
N TYR A 478 33.86 -33.37 -0.77
CA TYR A 478 33.97 -32.58 0.46
C TYR A 478 32.62 -32.05 0.96
N PHE A 479 31.81 -31.46 0.05
CA PHE A 479 30.51 -30.90 0.41
C PHE A 479 29.37 -31.92 0.39
N ARG A 480 29.62 -33.16 0.00
CA ARG A 480 28.62 -34.25 -0.15
C ARG A 480 27.42 -33.82 -1.01
N LEU A 481 27.68 -33.11 -2.11
CA LEU A 481 26.62 -32.57 -2.97
C LEU A 481 26.19 -33.57 -4.03
N HIS A 482 24.93 -33.51 -4.44
CA HIS A 482 24.45 -34.21 -5.63
C HIS A 482 25.10 -33.62 -6.88
N THR A 483 25.42 -34.50 -7.88
CA THR A 483 26.13 -34.11 -9.09
C THR A 483 25.47 -32.94 -9.84
N GLN A 484 24.14 -32.95 -9.96
CA GLN A 484 23.41 -31.90 -10.66
C GLN A 484 23.47 -30.57 -9.92
N THR A 485 23.39 -30.57 -8.59
CA THR A 485 23.49 -29.38 -7.76
C THR A 485 24.86 -28.74 -7.92
N LEU A 486 25.94 -29.53 -7.81
CA LEU A 486 27.28 -29.00 -8.02
C LEU A 486 27.44 -28.42 -9.44
N LYS A 487 27.04 -29.20 -10.48
CA LYS A 487 27.14 -28.77 -11.88
C LYS A 487 26.42 -27.43 -12.10
N ARG A 488 25.22 -27.26 -11.53
CA ARG A 488 24.45 -26.01 -11.62
C ARG A 488 25.20 -24.87 -10.95
N SER A 489 25.77 -25.08 -9.75
CA SER A 489 26.51 -24.05 -9.03
C SER A 489 27.78 -23.66 -9.78
N MET A 490 28.57 -24.62 -10.24
CA MET A 490 29.79 -24.35 -11.01
C MET A 490 29.49 -23.58 -12.30
N ASN A 491 28.49 -24.00 -13.08
CA ASN A 491 28.08 -23.30 -14.30
C ASN A 491 27.61 -21.85 -14.01
N THR A 492 26.93 -21.62 -12.91
CA THR A 492 26.53 -20.26 -12.52
C THR A 492 27.75 -19.37 -12.23
N LEU A 493 28.72 -19.88 -11.46
CA LEU A 493 29.96 -19.15 -11.16
C LEU A 493 30.80 -18.89 -12.42
N GLU A 494 30.88 -19.89 -13.34
CA GLU A 494 31.58 -19.78 -14.61
C GLU A 494 30.93 -18.71 -15.52
N ASN A 495 29.61 -18.74 -15.66
CA ASN A 495 28.85 -17.78 -16.46
C ASN A 495 28.99 -16.32 -15.95
N LEU A 496 29.24 -16.16 -14.66
CA LEU A 496 29.48 -14.84 -14.04
C LEU A 496 30.96 -14.46 -14.02
N GLY A 497 31.85 -15.27 -14.58
CA GLY A 497 33.29 -15.00 -14.62
C GLY A 497 34.00 -15.07 -13.27
N LEU A 498 33.36 -15.69 -12.26
CA LEU A 498 33.98 -15.86 -10.93
C LEU A 498 34.96 -17.02 -10.86
N ILE A 499 34.75 -18.00 -11.72
CA ILE A 499 35.66 -19.14 -11.94
C ILE A 499 35.80 -19.39 -13.43
N THR A 500 36.95 -19.93 -13.85
CA THR A 500 37.18 -20.37 -15.23
C THR A 500 37.51 -21.85 -15.26
N ARG A 501 36.95 -22.54 -16.23
CA ARG A 501 37.28 -23.95 -16.52
C ARG A 501 38.58 -23.99 -17.31
N ILE A 502 39.63 -24.61 -16.74
CA ILE A 502 40.98 -24.69 -17.31
C ILE A 502 41.34 -26.04 -17.89
N GLY A 503 40.63 -27.09 -17.53
CA GLY A 503 40.94 -28.43 -18.01
C GLY A 503 39.88 -29.49 -17.68
N GLU A 504 40.17 -30.70 -18.12
CA GLU A 504 39.37 -31.89 -17.84
C GLU A 504 40.25 -33.09 -17.59
N ASN A 505 39.97 -33.81 -16.52
CA ASN A 505 40.63 -35.07 -16.21
C ASN A 505 39.61 -36.20 -16.16
N ARG A 506 39.82 -37.29 -16.90
CA ARG A 506 38.88 -38.45 -16.96
C ARG A 506 38.55 -39.05 -15.58
N LYS A 507 39.48 -38.97 -14.60
CA LYS A 507 39.29 -39.50 -13.24
C LYS A 507 38.70 -38.47 -12.26
N LEU A 508 39.10 -37.21 -12.41
CA LEU A 508 38.79 -36.10 -11.45
C LEU A 508 37.72 -35.13 -11.96
N SER A 509 37.24 -35.32 -13.22
CA SER A 509 36.25 -34.48 -13.87
C SER A 509 36.84 -33.11 -14.28
N PHE A 510 36.02 -32.03 -14.33
CA PHE A 510 36.46 -30.74 -14.77
C PHE A 510 37.37 -30.06 -13.76
N GLU A 511 38.40 -29.38 -14.27
CA GLU A 511 39.32 -28.57 -13.50
C GLU A 511 38.94 -27.09 -13.66
N TYR A 512 38.84 -26.38 -12.55
CA TYR A 512 38.45 -24.97 -12.47
C TYR A 512 39.49 -24.16 -11.71
N LYS A 513 39.51 -22.87 -11.96
CA LYS A 513 40.32 -21.88 -11.24
C LYS A 513 39.39 -20.74 -10.78
N VAL A 514 39.63 -20.20 -9.59
CA VAL A 514 38.90 -19.03 -9.11
C VAL A 514 39.56 -17.79 -9.73
N ASP A 515 38.78 -16.96 -10.41
CA ASP A 515 39.28 -15.75 -11.03
C ASP A 515 39.16 -14.52 -10.10
N VAL A 516 38.08 -14.46 -9.31
CA VAL A 516 37.82 -13.34 -8.41
C VAL A 516 37.64 -13.86 -6.97
N TRP A 517 38.59 -13.51 -6.11
CA TRP A 517 38.62 -13.94 -4.70
C TRP A 517 37.95 -12.96 -3.75
N ASP A 518 37.96 -11.68 -4.07
CA ASP A 518 37.55 -10.55 -3.24
C ASP A 518 36.24 -9.89 -3.68
N ASP A 519 35.51 -10.51 -4.62
CA ASP A 519 34.27 -9.98 -5.20
C ASP A 519 33.25 -9.52 -4.15
N TYR A 520 33.06 -10.29 -3.08
CA TYR A 520 32.12 -9.92 -2.01
C TYR A 520 32.66 -8.78 -1.15
N GLN A 521 33.97 -8.73 -0.89
CA GLN A 521 34.61 -7.63 -0.15
C GLN A 521 34.51 -6.31 -0.91
N LEU A 522 34.58 -6.35 -2.24
CA LEU A 522 34.38 -5.17 -3.08
C LEU A 522 32.94 -4.63 -2.98
N ILE A 523 31.96 -5.53 -2.89
CA ILE A 523 30.56 -5.13 -2.66
C ILE A 523 30.40 -4.54 -1.26
N GLU A 524 30.96 -5.19 -0.23
CA GLU A 524 30.91 -4.71 1.16
C GLU A 524 31.55 -3.33 1.33
N SER A 525 32.78 -3.16 0.85
CA SER A 525 33.45 -1.86 0.90
C SER A 525 32.74 -0.78 0.10
N GLY A 526 32.10 -1.15 -1.02
CA GLY A 526 31.24 -0.26 -1.77
C GLY A 526 30.03 0.23 -0.97
N VAL A 527 29.36 -0.65 -0.23
CA VAL A 527 28.21 -0.27 0.64
C VAL A 527 28.67 0.54 1.85
N ASP A 528 29.85 0.24 2.42
CA ASP A 528 30.43 0.97 3.56
C ASP A 528 30.79 2.44 3.24
N LEU A 529 30.84 2.81 1.95
CA LEU A 529 30.97 4.21 1.53
C LEU A 529 29.82 5.09 2.03
N LEU A 530 28.63 4.53 2.28
CA LEU A 530 27.51 5.29 2.86
C LEU A 530 27.84 5.79 4.27
N ASP A 531 28.48 4.95 5.07
CA ASP A 531 28.92 5.31 6.42
C ASP A 531 30.10 6.29 6.38
N GLY A 532 30.97 6.18 5.36
CA GLY A 532 32.02 7.17 5.08
C GLY A 532 31.43 8.55 4.79
N ARG A 533 30.40 8.62 3.92
CA ARG A 533 29.68 9.87 3.63
C ARG A 533 29.02 10.46 4.86
N LEU A 534 28.42 9.63 5.70
CA LEU A 534 27.82 10.09 6.94
C LEU A 534 28.87 10.73 7.89
N LYS A 535 30.07 10.17 7.96
CA LYS A 535 31.17 10.77 8.75
C LYS A 535 31.56 12.14 8.19
N GLU A 536 31.72 12.26 6.87
CA GLU A 536 32.02 13.54 6.22
C GLU A 536 30.93 14.59 6.52
N LEU A 537 29.65 14.18 6.50
CA LEU A 537 28.52 15.05 6.84
C LEU A 537 28.57 15.49 8.31
N ARG A 538 28.89 14.60 9.25
CA ARG A 538 29.04 14.95 10.68
C ARG A 538 30.17 15.93 10.94
N GLU A 539 31.28 15.81 10.21
CA GLU A 539 32.38 16.78 10.28
C GLU A 539 31.98 18.15 9.72
N LYS A 540 31.23 18.16 8.62
CA LYS A 540 30.75 19.38 7.95
C LYS A 540 29.65 20.11 8.72
N TYR A 541 28.76 19.33 9.39
CA TYR A 541 27.58 19.84 10.10
C TYR A 541 27.58 19.35 11.58
N PRO A 542 28.50 19.82 12.44
CA PRO A 542 28.65 19.27 13.78
C PRO A 542 27.49 19.52 14.75
N ASN A 543 26.55 20.38 14.37
CA ASN A 543 25.37 20.73 15.18
C ASN A 543 24.04 20.21 14.57
N ALA A 544 24.09 19.32 13.58
CA ALA A 544 22.91 18.88 12.83
C ALA A 544 22.31 17.57 13.36
#